data_85200700803a8779c6ea6b10969b1134
#
_entry.id   85200700803a8779c6ea6b10969b1134
#
_cell.length_a   1.000
_cell.length_b   1.000
_cell.length_c   1.000
_cell.angle_alpha   90.00
_cell.angle_beta   90.00
_cell.angle_gamma   90.00
#
_symmetry.space_group_name_H-M   'P 1'
#
loop_
_entity.id
_entity.type
_entity.pdbx_description
1 polymer ?
#
loop_
_entity_poly.entity_id
_entity_poly.type
_entity_poly.pdbx_seq_one_letter_code
_entity_poly.pdbx_strand_id
1 'polypeptide(L)'
;RPAATLGPAWNEEAARLRREPAYGNIAELGFGVLGDFGLGPVGEILLDEKLGLHVAFGRSDHFGGQVGPAAFSRPEEVVHLDRIYIPAAQPRIAVFSVVLRYPGGAEETLMSEGRYRIF
;
A
#
# COMPACT_ATOMS: atom_id res chain seq x y z
N ARG A 1 -2.31 -8.15 18.49
CA ARG A 1 -1.80 -7.51 19.72
C ARG A 1 -0.38 -6.95 19.68
N PRO A 2 0.34 -7.05 18.62
CA PRO A 2 1.70 -6.50 18.53
C PRO A 2 1.76 -4.97 18.62
N ALA A 3 0.69 -4.26 18.31
CA ALA A 3 0.66 -2.80 18.30
C ALA A 3 1.11 -2.16 19.62
N ALA A 4 0.73 -2.74 20.78
CA ALA A 4 1.10 -2.22 22.09
C ALA A 4 2.61 -2.31 22.39
N THR A 5 3.33 -3.17 21.69
CA THR A 5 4.77 -3.38 21.88
C THR A 5 5.63 -2.68 20.83
N LEU A 6 5.01 -2.10 19.79
CA LEU A 6 5.71 -1.50 18.65
C LEU A 6 5.95 0.00 18.78
N GLY A 7 5.45 0.63 19.86
CA GLY A 7 5.68 2.02 20.20
C GLY A 7 4.53 2.98 19.89
N PRO A 8 4.71 4.30 20.21
CA PRO A 8 3.63 5.29 20.16
C PRO A 8 2.96 5.47 18.81
N ALA A 9 3.73 5.48 17.70
CA ALA A 9 3.19 5.65 16.35
C ALA A 9 2.22 4.53 15.98
N TRP A 10 2.52 3.29 16.38
CA TRP A 10 1.64 2.15 16.16
C TRP A 10 0.38 2.23 17.04
N ASN A 11 0.50 2.77 18.22
CA ASN A 11 -0.65 2.98 19.11
C ASN A 11 -1.61 4.02 18.53
N GLU A 12 -1.09 5.08 17.92
CA GLU A 12 -1.90 6.09 17.22
C GLU A 12 -2.63 5.50 16.01
N GLU A 13 -1.93 4.75 15.17
CA GLU A 13 -2.54 4.07 14.02
C GLU A 13 -3.60 3.06 14.46
N ALA A 14 -3.34 2.27 15.45
CA ALA A 14 -4.30 1.33 16.00
C ALA A 14 -5.54 2.04 16.59
N ALA A 15 -5.36 3.19 17.23
CA ALA A 15 -6.45 4.01 17.72
C ALA A 15 -7.27 4.61 16.59
N ARG A 16 -6.61 5.09 15.53
CA ARG A 16 -7.27 5.60 14.32
C ARG A 16 -8.11 4.52 13.64
N LEU A 17 -7.57 3.33 13.43
CA LEU A 17 -8.29 2.19 12.87
C LEU A 17 -9.52 1.81 13.66
N ARG A 18 -9.47 1.93 14.99
CA ARG A 18 -10.64 1.67 15.83
C ARG A 18 -11.72 2.74 15.71
N ARG A 19 -11.31 4.01 15.60
CA ARG A 19 -12.25 5.14 15.45
C ARG A 19 -12.84 5.22 14.06
N GLU A 20 -12.03 4.88 13.05
CA GLU A 20 -12.33 5.06 11.64
C GLU A 20 -12.02 3.76 10.88
N PRO A 21 -12.90 2.74 10.94
CA PRO A 21 -12.67 1.46 10.29
C PRO A 21 -12.44 1.55 8.78
N ALA A 22 -13.06 2.53 8.12
CA ALA A 22 -12.87 2.76 6.68
C ALA A 22 -11.42 3.11 6.31
N TYR A 23 -10.66 3.69 7.25
CA TYR A 23 -9.23 3.94 7.09
C TYR A 23 -8.43 2.65 6.85
N GLY A 24 -8.87 1.52 7.41
CA GLY A 24 -8.22 0.21 7.25
C GLY A 24 -8.60 -0.55 5.98
N ASN A 25 -9.49 0.01 5.16
CA ASN A 25 -9.83 -0.62 3.89
C ASN A 25 -8.61 -0.64 2.96
N ILE A 26 -8.27 -1.81 2.41
CA ILE A 26 -7.26 -1.89 1.35
C ILE A 26 -7.92 -1.40 0.06
N ALA A 27 -7.58 -0.19 -0.33
CA ALA A 27 -8.20 0.53 -1.42
C ALA A 27 -7.57 0.24 -2.78
N GLU A 28 -6.26 -0.03 -2.77
CA GLU A 28 -5.49 -0.25 -3.99
C GLU A 28 -4.29 -1.15 -3.72
N LEU A 29 -3.95 -1.96 -4.71
CA LEU A 29 -2.68 -2.66 -4.82
C LEU A 29 -2.09 -2.29 -6.18
N GLY A 30 -0.98 -1.57 -6.16
CA GLY A 30 -0.33 -1.11 -7.38
C GLY A 30 1.08 -1.68 -7.55
N PHE A 31 1.49 -1.84 -8.80
CA PHE A 31 2.79 -2.38 -9.19
C PHE A 31 3.54 -1.32 -10.02
N GLY A 32 4.13 -0.34 -9.34
CA GLY A 32 5.02 0.62 -9.99
C GLY A 32 6.29 -0.07 -10.47
N VAL A 33 6.74 0.24 -11.67
CA VAL A 33 7.86 -0.45 -12.31
C VAL A 33 9.05 0.47 -12.60
N LEU A 34 8.87 1.78 -12.49
CA LEU A 34 9.87 2.75 -12.92
C LEU A 34 11.16 2.70 -12.09
N GLY A 35 11.09 2.22 -10.84
CA GLY A 35 12.29 2.00 -10.02
C GLY A 35 13.23 0.96 -10.60
N ASP A 36 12.69 -0.07 -11.24
CA ASP A 36 13.49 -1.11 -11.91
C ASP A 36 14.21 -0.58 -13.16
N PHE A 37 13.72 0.53 -13.71
CA PHE A 37 14.37 1.25 -14.82
C PHE A 37 15.31 2.37 -14.36
N GLY A 38 15.63 2.43 -13.07
CA GLY A 38 16.62 3.35 -12.51
C GLY A 38 16.08 4.75 -12.16
N LEU A 39 14.75 4.95 -12.18
CA LEU A 39 14.16 6.20 -11.75
C LEU A 39 14.05 6.25 -10.22
N GLY A 40 14.27 7.43 -9.65
CA GLY A 40 14.21 7.67 -8.21
C GLY A 40 13.05 8.57 -7.80
N PRO A 41 12.79 8.67 -6.49
CA PRO A 41 11.69 9.48 -5.97
C PRO A 41 11.92 10.99 -6.18
N VAL A 42 10.83 11.70 -6.43
CA VAL A 42 10.81 13.14 -6.64
C VAL A 42 10.06 13.90 -5.54
N GLY A 43 9.43 13.19 -4.60
CA GLY A 43 8.67 13.78 -3.50
C GLY A 43 7.19 14.04 -3.82
N GLU A 44 6.71 13.61 -4.98
CA GLU A 44 5.32 13.70 -5.40
C GLU A 44 4.68 12.31 -5.43
N ILE A 45 3.68 12.09 -4.58
CA ILE A 45 3.09 10.76 -4.37
C ILE A 45 2.54 10.14 -5.66
N LEU A 46 1.89 10.92 -6.51
CA LEU A 46 1.32 10.46 -7.78
C LEU A 46 2.39 10.00 -8.79
N LEU A 47 3.61 10.47 -8.63
CA LEU A 47 4.76 10.06 -9.44
C LEU A 47 5.52 8.93 -8.75
N ASP A 48 5.74 9.07 -7.45
CA ASP A 48 6.55 8.12 -6.69
C ASP A 48 5.87 6.76 -6.54
N GLU A 49 4.55 6.68 -6.58
CA GLU A 49 3.82 5.40 -6.62
C GLU A 49 4.17 4.54 -7.84
N LYS A 50 4.63 5.16 -8.93
CA LYS A 50 5.05 4.45 -10.15
C LYS A 50 6.41 3.76 -10.01
N LEU A 51 7.11 3.99 -8.91
CA LEU A 51 8.47 3.47 -8.68
C LEU A 51 8.49 2.03 -8.18
N GLY A 52 7.44 1.58 -7.48
CA GLY A 52 7.44 0.25 -6.87
C GLY A 52 6.08 -0.25 -6.45
N LEU A 53 6.09 -1.39 -5.80
CA LEU A 53 4.88 -1.93 -5.19
C LEU A 53 4.34 -0.90 -4.19
N HIS A 54 3.05 -0.66 -4.26
CA HIS A 54 2.36 0.20 -3.29
C HIS A 54 0.99 -0.38 -2.91
N VAL A 55 0.56 -0.02 -1.71
CA VAL A 55 -0.76 -0.35 -1.19
C VAL A 55 -1.39 0.94 -0.71
N ALA A 56 -2.61 1.22 -1.13
CA ALA A 56 -3.37 2.33 -0.61
C ALA A 56 -4.42 1.87 0.40
N PHE A 57 -4.67 2.72 1.38
CA PHE A 57 -5.67 2.52 2.43
C PHE A 57 -6.72 3.61 2.37
N GLY A 58 -7.97 3.25 2.71
CA GLY A 58 -9.07 4.19 2.82
C GLY A 58 -10.05 4.12 1.66
N ARG A 59 -10.32 5.25 1.04
CA ARG A 59 -11.29 5.39 -0.04
C ARG A 59 -10.89 4.62 -1.29
N SER A 60 -11.84 3.89 -1.87
CA SER A 60 -11.62 3.04 -3.07
C SER A 60 -12.66 3.21 -4.18
N ASP A 61 -13.72 4.02 -3.96
CA ASP A 61 -14.84 4.16 -4.89
C ASP A 61 -14.43 4.72 -6.26
N HIS A 62 -13.40 5.55 -6.31
CA HIS A 62 -12.85 6.10 -7.55
C HIS A 62 -12.08 5.06 -8.40
N PHE A 63 -11.78 3.89 -7.84
CA PHE A 63 -11.22 2.73 -8.54
C PHE A 63 -12.24 1.59 -8.70
N GLY A 64 -13.53 1.86 -8.49
CA GLY A 64 -14.57 0.86 -8.59
C GLY A 64 -14.78 0.02 -7.33
N GLY A 65 -14.13 0.38 -6.22
CA GLY A 65 -14.38 -0.22 -4.91
C GLY A 65 -15.67 0.30 -4.26
N GLN A 66 -15.99 -0.23 -3.09
CA GLN A 66 -17.25 0.08 -2.39
C GLN A 66 -17.10 1.11 -1.27
N VAL A 67 -15.87 1.44 -0.87
CA VAL A 67 -15.62 2.38 0.23
C VAL A 67 -15.50 3.80 -0.32
N GLY A 68 -16.53 4.58 -0.14
CA GLY A 68 -16.58 5.99 -0.51
C GLY A 68 -16.63 6.91 0.71
N PRO A 69 -16.80 8.23 0.52
CA PRO A 69 -16.84 9.21 1.61
C PRO A 69 -17.84 8.90 2.71
N ALA A 70 -19.00 8.31 2.37
CA ALA A 70 -20.04 7.96 3.34
C ALA A 70 -19.64 6.86 4.35
N ALA A 71 -18.56 6.11 4.07
CA ALA A 71 -18.04 5.10 4.98
C ALA A 71 -17.18 5.69 6.11
N PHE A 72 -16.83 6.96 6.00
CA PHE A 72 -16.05 7.69 7.01
C PHE A 72 -16.97 8.46 7.95
N SER A 73 -16.51 8.70 9.17
CA SER A 73 -17.30 9.38 10.21
C SER A 73 -17.59 10.84 9.88
N ARG A 74 -16.72 11.49 9.11
CA ARG A 74 -16.84 12.90 8.69
C ARG A 74 -15.94 13.18 7.47
N PRO A 75 -16.21 14.27 6.73
CA PRO A 75 -15.45 14.60 5.51
C PRO A 75 -13.95 14.71 5.70
N GLU A 76 -13.49 15.22 6.85
CA GLU A 76 -12.07 15.41 7.17
C GLU A 76 -11.32 14.09 7.37
N GLU A 77 -12.03 12.99 7.62
CA GLU A 77 -11.43 11.67 7.79
C GLU A 77 -11.36 10.88 6.48
N VAL A 78 -11.94 11.41 5.40
CA VAL A 78 -11.89 10.75 4.09
C VAL A 78 -10.49 10.81 3.54
N VAL A 79 -9.85 9.65 3.40
CA VAL A 79 -8.48 9.55 2.92
C VAL A 79 -8.32 8.43 1.89
N HIS A 80 -7.33 8.59 1.04
CA HIS A 80 -6.72 7.56 0.22
C HIS A 80 -5.22 7.71 0.38
N LEU A 81 -4.60 6.79 1.13
CA LEU A 81 -3.21 6.90 1.56
C LEU A 81 -2.35 5.80 0.95
N ASP A 82 -1.48 6.19 0.04
CA ASP A 82 -0.50 5.30 -0.56
C ASP A 82 0.69 5.04 0.37
N ARG A 83 1.08 3.79 0.43
CA ARG A 83 2.32 3.34 1.06
C ARG A 83 3.17 2.66 0.00
N ILE A 84 4.22 3.33 -0.40
CA ILE A 84 5.12 2.86 -1.47
C ILE A 84 6.26 2.08 -0.82
N TYR A 85 6.44 0.84 -1.24
CA TYR A 85 7.43 -0.08 -0.67
C TYR A 85 8.69 -0.11 -1.52
N ILE A 86 9.41 1.01 -1.53
CA ILE A 86 10.76 1.13 -2.07
C ILE A 86 11.71 1.51 -0.93
N PRO A 87 13.02 1.22 -1.01
CA PRO A 87 13.97 1.50 0.08
C PRO A 87 13.98 2.96 0.54
N ALA A 88 13.83 3.90 -0.39
CA ALA A 88 13.82 5.34 -0.07
C ALA A 88 12.59 5.75 0.77
N ALA A 89 11.44 5.14 0.55
CA ALA A 89 10.19 5.46 1.26
C ALA A 89 9.99 4.61 2.52
N GLN A 90 10.38 3.34 2.49
CA GLN A 90 10.18 2.36 3.57
C GLN A 90 11.49 1.62 3.88
N PRO A 91 12.46 2.27 4.52
CA PRO A 91 13.79 1.67 4.73
C PRO A 91 13.80 0.44 5.64
N ARG A 92 12.73 0.22 6.40
CA ARG A 92 12.59 -0.92 7.34
C ARG A 92 11.76 -2.08 6.77
N ILE A 93 11.19 -1.91 5.59
CA ILE A 93 10.31 -2.91 4.97
C ILE A 93 10.81 -3.18 3.57
N ALA A 94 11.21 -4.42 3.33
CA ALA A 94 11.60 -4.87 2.00
C ALA A 94 10.55 -5.82 1.43
N VAL A 95 10.08 -5.54 0.23
CA VAL A 95 9.28 -6.50 -0.54
C VAL A 95 10.25 -7.40 -1.28
N PHE A 96 10.43 -8.62 -0.78
CA PHE A 96 11.40 -9.55 -1.35
C PHE A 96 10.82 -10.34 -2.52
N SER A 97 9.58 -10.80 -2.38
CA SER A 97 8.91 -11.57 -3.43
C SER A 97 7.42 -11.25 -3.52
N VAL A 98 6.89 -11.34 -4.72
CA VAL A 98 5.46 -11.31 -4.99
C VAL A 98 5.12 -12.48 -5.90
N VAL A 99 4.19 -13.30 -5.45
CA VAL A 99 3.73 -14.47 -6.19
C VAL A 99 2.23 -14.36 -6.41
N LEU A 100 1.83 -14.42 -7.67
CA LEU A 100 0.43 -14.49 -8.07
C LEU A 100 -0.01 -15.95 -8.05
N ARG A 101 -1.05 -16.24 -7.28
CA ARG A 101 -1.62 -17.58 -7.21
C ARG A 101 -3.00 -17.59 -7.86
N TYR A 102 -3.15 -18.41 -8.87
CA TYR A 102 -4.40 -18.55 -9.60
C TYR A 102 -5.35 -19.57 -8.93
N PRO A 103 -6.66 -19.43 -9.13
CA PRO A 103 -7.59 -20.49 -8.81
C PRO A 103 -7.15 -21.78 -9.53
N GLY A 104 -7.04 -22.90 -8.79
CA GLY A 104 -6.53 -24.16 -9.35
C GLY A 104 -5.07 -24.44 -9.03
N GLY A 105 -4.36 -23.50 -8.37
CA GLY A 105 -3.05 -23.72 -7.77
C GLY A 105 -1.84 -23.36 -8.61
N ALA A 106 -2.02 -22.92 -9.86
CA ALA A 106 -0.92 -22.38 -10.66
C ALA A 106 -0.37 -21.08 -10.02
N GLU A 107 0.95 -20.91 -10.09
CA GLU A 107 1.63 -19.75 -9.52
C GLU A 107 2.51 -19.06 -10.57
N GLU A 108 2.60 -17.74 -10.47
CA GLU A 108 3.50 -16.91 -11.28
C GLU A 108 4.25 -15.95 -10.36
N THR A 109 5.58 -15.96 -10.44
CA THR A 109 6.41 -15.03 -9.68
C THR A 109 6.52 -13.70 -10.42
N LEU A 110 5.92 -12.67 -9.86
CA LEU A 110 6.00 -11.31 -10.39
C LEU A 110 7.27 -10.59 -9.93
N MET A 111 7.69 -10.85 -8.69
CA MET A 111 8.88 -10.24 -8.11
C MET A 111 9.67 -11.28 -7.30
N SER A 112 10.99 -11.20 -7.38
CA SER A 112 11.92 -12.02 -6.61
C SER A 112 13.18 -11.21 -6.31
N GLU A 113 13.70 -11.36 -5.10
CA GLU A 113 14.86 -10.60 -4.61
C GLU A 113 14.68 -9.08 -4.77
N GLY A 114 13.45 -8.60 -4.54
CA GLY A 114 13.10 -7.19 -4.61
C GLY A 114 13.01 -6.61 -6.03
N ARG A 115 13.05 -7.42 -7.07
CA ARG A 115 13.00 -6.98 -8.47
C ARG A 115 11.91 -7.71 -9.24
N TYR A 116 11.31 -7.00 -10.19
CA TYR A 116 10.33 -7.62 -11.10
C TYR A 116 10.98 -8.65 -12.01
N ARG A 117 10.24 -9.71 -12.30
CA ARG A 117 10.64 -10.84 -13.17
C ARG A 117 9.84 -10.91 -14.46
N ILE A 118 8.99 -9.91 -14.71
CA ILE A 118 8.09 -9.85 -15.88
C ILE A 118 8.69 -9.08 -17.06
N PHE A 119 9.90 -8.62 -16.93
CA PHE A 119 10.63 -7.92 -17.99
C PHE A 119 11.77 -8.75 -18.56
#